data_d7aa906b03ec23d4262bbde2ca0be5fe
#
_entry.id   d7aa906b03ec23d4262bbde2ca0be5fe
#
_cell.length_a   1.000
_cell.length_b   1.000
_cell.length_c   1.000
_cell.angle_alpha   90.00
_cell.angle_beta   90.00
_cell.angle_gamma   90.00
#
_symmetry.space_group_name_H-M   'P 1'
#
loop_
_entity.id
_entity.type
_entity.pdbx_description
1 polymer ?
#
loop_
_entity_poly.entity_id
_entity_poly.type
_entity_poly.pdbx_seq_one_letter_code
_entity_poly.pdbx_strand_id
1 'polypeptide(L)'
;MITFCGKIVKCAPGNPGLWYTGYNTKNLCRKGLNAMPYFYYDSMLWVVLVVAVIGMIASSRVQSTFRKYSNMPARTGLRACDVAQRMLLYGGSNAQLTRVSGALTDHFNPKTNTVGLSEAVFDQSSVAALAVAAHEIGHVMQYQEGYTPIRVRNALVPVANIGSAVSPYLVLL
;
A
#
# COMPACT_ATOMS: atom_id res chain seq x y z
N MET A 1 -26.99 -28.29 -10.40
CA MET A 1 -26.44 -29.00 -11.55
C MET A 1 -24.94 -28.76 -11.56
N ILE A 2 -24.15 -29.73 -11.11
CA ILE A 2 -22.67 -29.58 -11.06
C ILE A 2 -22.11 -30.62 -12.03
N THR A 3 -21.37 -30.13 -13.05
CA THR A 3 -20.75 -30.95 -14.07
C THR A 3 -19.29 -31.22 -13.65
N PHE A 4 -19.00 -32.44 -13.27
CA PHE A 4 -17.65 -32.95 -13.10
C PHE A 4 -17.43 -34.09 -14.05
N CYS A 5 -16.44 -33.98 -14.93
CA CYS A 5 -15.89 -35.03 -15.80
C CYS A 5 -16.94 -35.81 -16.63
N GLY A 6 -17.79 -35.10 -17.38
CA GLY A 6 -18.60 -35.69 -18.46
C GLY A 6 -19.80 -36.59 -18.04
N LYS A 7 -20.16 -36.64 -16.74
CA LYS A 7 -21.37 -37.34 -16.29
C LYS A 7 -22.19 -36.44 -15.34
N ILE A 8 -23.44 -36.22 -15.76
CA ILE A 8 -24.43 -35.46 -14.99
C ILE A 8 -24.93 -36.35 -13.86
N VAL A 9 -24.68 -35.98 -12.60
CA VAL A 9 -25.24 -36.63 -11.43
C VAL A 9 -26.44 -35.84 -10.97
N LYS A 10 -27.65 -36.33 -11.19
CA LYS A 10 -28.90 -35.81 -10.61
C LYS A 10 -29.08 -36.41 -9.24
N CYS A 11 -28.97 -35.64 -8.18
CA CYS A 11 -29.47 -36.06 -6.85
C CYS A 11 -30.98 -35.81 -6.81
N ALA A 12 -31.79 -36.87 -6.91
CA ALA A 12 -33.21 -36.80 -6.68
C ALA A 12 -33.49 -37.13 -5.19
N PRO A 13 -34.25 -36.30 -4.47
CA PRO A 13 -34.66 -36.63 -3.13
C PRO A 13 -35.77 -37.72 -3.20
N GLY A 14 -35.51 -38.87 -2.58
CA GLY A 14 -36.58 -39.80 -2.24
C GLY A 14 -36.64 -41.15 -2.95
N ASN A 15 -35.62 -41.65 -3.64
CA ASN A 15 -35.69 -43.02 -4.20
C ASN A 15 -34.48 -43.88 -3.80
N PRO A 16 -34.62 -44.87 -2.91
CA PRO A 16 -33.53 -45.72 -2.38
C PRO A 16 -33.06 -46.84 -3.31
N GLY A 17 -33.47 -46.86 -4.58
CA GLY A 17 -33.30 -48.01 -5.48
C GLY A 17 -32.29 -47.89 -6.62
N LEU A 18 -31.50 -46.85 -6.71
CA LEU A 18 -30.53 -46.74 -7.80
C LEU A 18 -29.13 -47.21 -7.37
N TRP A 19 -28.74 -48.37 -7.92
CA TRP A 19 -27.44 -48.99 -7.72
C TRP A 19 -26.32 -48.18 -8.44
N TYR A 20 -25.42 -47.66 -7.69
CA TYR A 20 -24.17 -47.09 -8.21
C TYR A 20 -23.03 -48.04 -7.88
N THR A 21 -22.46 -48.61 -8.91
CA THR A 21 -21.27 -49.46 -8.79
C THR A 21 -20.04 -48.59 -8.45
N GLY A 22 -19.53 -48.77 -7.26
CA GLY A 22 -18.10 -48.57 -7.03
C GLY A 22 -17.60 -47.38 -6.25
N TYR A 23 -18.44 -46.39 -5.86
CA TYR A 23 -17.96 -45.27 -4.99
C TYR A 23 -19.01 -44.90 -3.95
N ASN A 24 -18.55 -44.65 -2.73
CA ASN A 24 -19.42 -44.34 -1.58
C ASN A 24 -20.00 -42.91 -1.71
N THR A 25 -21.10 -42.80 -2.49
CA THR A 25 -21.74 -41.51 -2.83
C THR A 25 -22.36 -40.80 -1.61
N LYS A 26 -22.56 -41.50 -0.48
CA LYS A 26 -23.06 -40.89 0.76
C LYS A 26 -22.09 -39.84 1.31
N ASN A 27 -20.79 -40.01 1.08
CA ASN A 27 -19.77 -39.04 1.52
C ASN A 27 -19.63 -37.87 0.56
N LEU A 28 -19.96 -38.05 -0.74
CA LEU A 28 -19.90 -36.95 -1.71
C LEU A 28 -21.11 -36.01 -1.58
N CYS A 29 -22.33 -36.56 -1.39
CA CYS A 29 -23.51 -35.71 -1.14
C CYS A 29 -23.40 -34.98 0.21
N ARG A 30 -22.85 -35.61 1.24
CA ARG A 30 -22.67 -35.00 2.55
C ARG A 30 -21.60 -33.89 2.51
N LYS A 31 -20.57 -34.05 1.69
CA LYS A 31 -19.56 -32.98 1.44
C LYS A 31 -20.08 -31.86 0.54
N GLY A 32 -20.99 -32.15 -0.40
CA GLY A 32 -21.57 -31.15 -1.29
C GLY A 32 -22.57 -30.20 -0.63
N LEU A 33 -23.29 -30.67 0.40
CA LEU A 33 -24.26 -29.84 1.14
C LEU A 33 -23.60 -28.94 2.21
N ASN A 34 -22.38 -29.25 2.61
CA ASN A 34 -21.61 -28.43 3.54
C ASN A 34 -20.52 -27.62 2.84
N ALA A 35 -20.58 -27.49 1.52
CA ALA A 35 -19.80 -26.47 0.80
C ALA A 35 -20.53 -25.12 0.90
N MET A 36 -20.90 -24.69 2.10
CA MET A 36 -20.76 -23.30 2.42
C MET A 36 -19.29 -22.94 2.11
N PRO A 37 -19.00 -21.82 1.46
CA PRO A 37 -17.63 -21.37 1.38
C PRO A 37 -17.12 -21.42 2.81
N TYR A 38 -16.27 -22.39 3.10
CA TYR A 38 -15.48 -22.40 4.31
C TYR A 38 -14.65 -21.13 4.12
N PHE A 39 -15.16 -20.02 4.63
CA PHE A 39 -14.32 -18.92 5.02
C PHE A 39 -13.41 -19.56 6.06
N TYR A 40 -12.34 -20.11 5.57
CA TYR A 40 -11.25 -20.56 6.39
C TYR A 40 -10.93 -19.30 7.20
N TYR A 41 -11.29 -19.32 8.47
CA TYR A 41 -10.84 -18.32 9.44
C TYR A 41 -9.33 -18.53 9.55
N ASP A 42 -8.67 -18.17 8.44
CA ASP A 42 -7.23 -18.12 8.42
C ASP A 42 -6.86 -17.04 9.41
N SER A 43 -6.16 -17.42 10.46
CA SER A 43 -5.62 -16.46 11.43
C SER A 43 -4.86 -15.31 10.74
N MET A 44 -4.31 -15.56 9.55
CA MET A 44 -3.68 -14.56 8.68
C MET A 44 -4.64 -13.48 8.17
N LEU A 45 -5.90 -13.81 7.90
CA LEU A 45 -6.91 -12.83 7.50
C LEU A 45 -7.11 -11.76 8.58
N TRP A 46 -7.19 -12.18 9.83
CA TRP A 46 -7.33 -11.24 10.95
C TRP A 46 -6.10 -10.33 11.10
N VAL A 47 -4.91 -10.86 10.92
CA VAL A 47 -3.67 -10.06 10.93
C VAL A 47 -3.72 -9.01 9.80
N VAL A 48 -4.08 -9.40 8.59
CA VAL A 48 -4.22 -8.47 7.46
C VAL A 48 -5.26 -7.39 7.73
N LEU A 49 -6.43 -7.76 8.28
CA LEU A 49 -7.48 -6.79 8.63
C LEU A 49 -7.02 -5.79 9.70
N VAL A 50 -6.34 -6.26 10.76
CA VAL A 50 -5.81 -5.40 11.81
C VAL A 50 -4.79 -4.43 11.24
N VAL A 51 -3.84 -4.90 10.43
CA VAL A 51 -2.83 -4.05 9.78
C VAL A 51 -3.49 -3.02 8.85
N ALA A 52 -4.50 -3.43 8.07
CA ALA A 52 -5.25 -2.55 7.20
C ALA A 52 -5.97 -1.44 7.99
N VAL A 53 -6.62 -1.78 9.11
CA VAL A 53 -7.30 -0.80 9.98
C VAL A 53 -6.29 0.19 10.57
N ILE A 54 -5.15 -0.30 11.07
CA ILE A 54 -4.08 0.57 11.59
C ILE A 54 -3.59 1.52 10.49
N GLY A 55 -3.36 1.01 9.27
CA GLY A 55 -2.96 1.81 8.11
C GLY A 55 -3.99 2.89 7.74
N MET A 56 -5.28 2.56 7.75
CA MET A 56 -6.36 3.52 7.51
C MET A 56 -6.41 4.62 8.57
N ILE A 57 -6.27 4.27 9.86
CA ILE A 57 -6.25 5.24 10.96
C ILE A 57 -5.04 6.16 10.82
N ALA A 58 -3.85 5.61 10.57
CA ALA A 58 -2.63 6.38 10.39
C ALA A 58 -2.74 7.34 9.20
N SER A 59 -3.19 6.87 8.04
CA SER A 59 -3.41 7.69 6.84
C SER A 59 -4.42 8.81 7.08
N SER A 60 -5.54 8.50 7.73
CA SER A 60 -6.56 9.51 8.08
C SER A 60 -6.01 10.60 9.00
N ARG A 61 -5.19 10.23 10.00
CA ARG A 61 -4.54 11.20 10.91
C ARG A 61 -3.55 12.10 10.18
N VAL A 62 -2.74 11.54 9.29
CA VAL A 62 -1.81 12.33 8.47
C VAL A 62 -2.56 13.34 7.62
N GLN A 63 -3.60 12.91 6.91
CA GLN A 63 -4.39 13.79 6.04
C GLN A 63 -5.12 14.89 6.84
N SER A 64 -5.69 14.56 7.99
CA SER A 64 -6.37 15.55 8.84
C SER A 64 -5.40 16.58 9.41
N THR A 65 -4.22 16.13 9.83
CA THR A 65 -3.14 17.00 10.32
C THR A 65 -2.64 17.91 9.21
N PHE A 66 -2.38 17.36 8.02
CA PHE A 66 -1.99 18.15 6.86
C PHE A 66 -3.03 19.24 6.55
N ARG A 67 -4.31 18.90 6.45
CA ARG A 67 -5.39 19.87 6.20
C ARG A 67 -5.44 20.98 7.26
N LYS A 68 -5.29 20.61 8.53
CA LYS A 68 -5.30 21.60 9.64
C LYS A 68 -4.17 22.62 9.48
N TYR A 69 -2.95 22.18 9.23
CA TYR A 69 -1.78 23.05 9.15
C TYR A 69 -1.54 23.66 7.76
N SER A 70 -2.23 23.18 6.73
CA SER A 70 -2.24 23.82 5.41
C SER A 70 -2.92 25.19 5.41
N ASN A 71 -3.89 25.37 6.32
CA ASN A 71 -4.59 26.65 6.49
C ASN A 71 -3.85 27.62 7.43
N MET A 72 -2.74 27.20 8.03
CA MET A 72 -1.95 28.04 8.92
C MET A 72 -0.76 28.64 8.16
N PRO A 73 -0.72 29.97 7.96
CA PRO A 73 0.42 30.62 7.33
C PRO A 73 1.65 30.49 8.23
N ALA A 74 2.79 30.21 7.62
CA ALA A 74 4.06 30.20 8.33
C ALA A 74 4.49 31.64 8.65
N ARG A 75 5.05 31.84 9.83
CA ARG A 75 5.50 33.17 10.30
C ARG A 75 6.56 33.80 9.40
N THR A 76 7.32 33.00 8.67
CA THR A 76 8.37 33.44 7.75
C THR A 76 7.83 34.03 6.45
N GLY A 77 6.61 33.72 6.05
CA GLY A 77 6.01 34.08 4.76
C GLY A 77 6.74 33.49 3.53
N LEU A 78 7.77 32.66 3.73
CA LEU A 78 8.51 32.03 2.64
C LEU A 78 7.73 30.86 2.05
N ARG A 79 7.84 30.67 0.73
CA ARG A 79 7.26 29.49 0.06
C ARG A 79 8.09 28.25 0.39
N ALA A 80 7.45 27.09 0.33
CA ALA A 80 8.10 25.82 0.60
C ALA A 80 9.28 25.54 -0.35
N CYS A 81 9.16 25.89 -1.63
CA CYS A 81 10.26 25.77 -2.60
C CYS A 81 11.47 26.63 -2.23
N ASP A 82 11.25 27.86 -1.76
CA ASP A 82 12.34 28.76 -1.38
C ASP A 82 13.09 28.24 -0.14
N VAL A 83 12.34 27.70 0.84
CA VAL A 83 12.92 27.07 2.04
C VAL A 83 13.68 25.81 1.66
N ALA A 84 13.09 24.93 0.82
CA ALA A 84 13.73 23.71 0.34
C ALA A 84 15.07 24.02 -0.36
N GLN A 85 15.08 25.00 -1.25
CA GLN A 85 16.28 25.39 -1.98
C GLN A 85 17.38 25.91 -1.03
N ARG A 86 17.02 26.73 -0.04
CA ARG A 86 17.97 27.18 0.99
C ARG A 86 18.52 26.01 1.80
N MET A 87 17.68 25.06 2.20
CA MET A 87 18.12 23.88 2.94
C MET A 87 19.08 23.01 2.12
N LEU A 88 18.82 22.81 0.82
CA LEU A 88 19.72 22.09 -0.08
C LEU A 88 21.09 22.80 -0.16
N LEU A 89 21.10 24.11 -0.31
CA LEU A 89 22.35 24.91 -0.35
C LEU A 89 23.13 24.80 0.94
N TYR A 90 22.47 24.95 2.10
CA TYR A 90 23.12 24.81 3.40
C TYR A 90 23.65 23.39 3.66
N GLY A 91 22.96 22.37 3.17
CA GLY A 91 23.41 20.98 3.25
C GLY A 91 24.44 20.58 2.20
N GLY A 92 24.89 21.51 1.34
CA GLY A 92 25.85 21.21 0.28
C GLY A 92 25.34 20.21 -0.75
N SER A 93 24.03 20.12 -0.95
CA SER A 93 23.40 19.18 -1.86
C SER A 93 23.22 19.78 -3.26
N ASN A 94 23.56 18.97 -4.28
CA ASN A 94 23.29 19.28 -5.69
C ASN A 94 21.95 18.71 -6.17
N ALA A 95 21.04 18.32 -5.27
CA ALA A 95 19.73 17.80 -5.65
C ALA A 95 18.90 18.90 -6.31
N GLN A 96 18.21 18.53 -7.39
CA GLN A 96 17.35 19.45 -8.13
C GLN A 96 15.94 19.43 -7.56
N LEU A 97 15.33 20.61 -7.42
CA LEU A 97 13.96 20.76 -6.99
C LEU A 97 13.03 20.78 -8.21
N THR A 98 12.02 19.93 -8.23
CA THR A 98 11.04 19.84 -9.31
C THR A 98 9.63 19.91 -8.77
N ARG A 99 8.70 20.47 -9.57
CA ARG A 99 7.28 20.47 -9.27
C ARG A 99 6.65 19.19 -9.83
N VAL A 100 5.83 18.51 -9.02
CA VAL A 100 5.09 17.31 -9.42
C VAL A 100 3.59 17.53 -9.25
N SER A 101 2.80 16.98 -10.16
CA SER A 101 1.34 17.07 -10.10
C SER A 101 0.78 16.17 -8.98
N GLY A 102 -0.38 16.58 -8.45
CA GLY A 102 -1.10 15.84 -7.41
C GLY A 102 -0.98 16.49 -6.03
N ALA A 103 -1.56 15.82 -5.03
CA ALA A 103 -1.50 16.22 -3.64
C ALA A 103 -0.83 15.11 -2.82
N LEU A 104 0.11 15.46 -1.95
CA LEU A 104 0.89 14.52 -1.14
C LEU A 104 1.67 13.49 -1.99
N THR A 105 2.13 13.92 -3.17
CA THR A 105 3.00 13.15 -4.06
C THR A 105 4.47 13.53 -3.91
N ASP A 106 4.77 14.24 -2.84
CA ASP A 106 6.10 14.70 -2.50
C ASP A 106 7.04 13.49 -2.34
N HIS A 107 8.25 13.58 -2.89
CA HIS A 107 9.23 12.50 -2.80
C HIS A 107 10.64 12.93 -3.16
N PHE A 108 11.62 12.25 -2.60
CA PHE A 108 13.01 12.30 -3.05
C PHE A 108 13.34 11.08 -3.91
N ASN A 109 13.87 11.30 -5.11
CA ASN A 109 14.38 10.26 -5.99
C ASN A 109 15.92 10.25 -5.98
N PRO A 110 16.54 9.28 -5.29
CA PRO A 110 18.00 9.23 -5.19
C PRO A 110 18.71 8.85 -6.50
N LYS A 111 18.00 8.22 -7.46
CA LYS A 111 18.59 7.81 -8.75
C LYS A 111 18.82 9.01 -9.66
N THR A 112 17.89 9.96 -9.65
CA THR A 112 17.96 11.18 -10.47
C THR A 112 18.44 12.37 -9.67
N ASN A 113 18.66 12.21 -8.36
CA ASN A 113 19.00 13.25 -7.41
C ASN A 113 18.02 14.43 -7.48
N THR A 114 16.72 14.12 -7.52
CA THR A 114 15.66 15.13 -7.62
C THR A 114 14.69 15.04 -6.45
N VAL A 115 14.28 16.18 -5.95
CA VAL A 115 13.21 16.33 -4.96
C VAL A 115 11.96 16.84 -5.67
N GLY A 116 10.94 16.02 -5.74
CA GLY A 116 9.62 16.39 -6.25
C GLY A 116 8.78 16.97 -5.13
N LEU A 117 8.29 18.19 -5.27
CA LEU A 117 7.29 18.77 -4.38
C LEU A 117 5.97 18.91 -5.13
N SER A 118 4.88 18.46 -4.49
CA SER A 118 3.53 18.52 -5.06
C SER A 118 3.05 19.96 -5.23
N GLU A 119 2.10 20.18 -6.14
CA GLU A 119 1.47 21.49 -6.36
C GLU A 119 0.85 22.06 -5.08
N ALA A 120 0.33 21.18 -4.22
CA ALA A 120 -0.23 21.56 -2.93
C ALA A 120 0.82 22.07 -1.92
N VAL A 121 2.10 21.87 -2.20
CA VAL A 121 3.23 22.21 -1.32
C VAL A 121 4.14 23.27 -1.93
N PHE A 122 4.48 23.14 -3.20
CA PHE A 122 5.57 23.86 -3.85
C PHE A 122 5.52 25.38 -3.65
N ASP A 123 4.40 26.03 -3.97
CA ASP A 123 4.25 27.48 -3.88
C ASP A 123 3.57 27.96 -2.59
N GLN A 124 3.25 27.05 -1.67
CA GLN A 124 2.55 27.38 -0.45
C GLN A 124 3.51 27.87 0.65
N SER A 125 3.03 28.80 1.45
CA SER A 125 3.75 29.33 2.63
C SER A 125 3.12 28.86 3.96
N SER A 126 2.40 27.75 3.93
CA SER A 126 1.78 27.17 5.12
C SER A 126 2.75 26.34 5.96
N VAL A 127 2.43 26.19 7.25
CA VAL A 127 3.23 25.35 8.16
C VAL A 127 3.34 23.91 7.64
N ALA A 128 2.25 23.35 7.10
CA ALA A 128 2.26 22.00 6.54
C ALA A 128 3.19 21.90 5.31
N ALA A 129 3.12 22.86 4.40
CA ALA A 129 3.95 22.86 3.20
C ALA A 129 5.45 22.96 3.54
N LEU A 130 5.81 23.82 4.46
CA LEU A 130 7.21 23.93 4.92
C LEU A 130 7.69 22.66 5.59
N ALA A 131 6.84 22.02 6.41
CA ALA A 131 7.18 20.78 7.09
C ALA A 131 7.40 19.63 6.10
N VAL A 132 6.55 19.49 5.07
CA VAL A 132 6.71 18.48 4.02
C VAL A 132 7.99 18.74 3.23
N ALA A 133 8.24 19.98 2.80
CA ALA A 133 9.47 20.33 2.09
C ALA A 133 10.71 19.99 2.92
N ALA A 134 10.73 20.36 4.20
CA ALA A 134 11.82 20.04 5.11
C ALA A 134 12.01 18.53 5.29
N HIS A 135 10.92 17.76 5.31
CA HIS A 135 10.96 16.30 5.40
C HIS A 135 11.66 15.67 4.19
N GLU A 136 11.28 16.10 2.97
CA GLU A 136 11.90 15.58 1.74
C GLU A 136 13.39 15.95 1.64
N ILE A 137 13.75 17.18 2.05
CA ILE A 137 15.15 17.57 2.11
C ILE A 137 15.92 16.78 3.17
N GLY A 138 15.27 16.44 4.30
CA GLY A 138 15.82 15.52 5.29
C GLY A 138 16.21 14.17 4.69
N HIS A 139 15.42 13.63 3.76
CA HIS A 139 15.77 12.39 3.05
C HIS A 139 16.99 12.56 2.12
N VAL A 140 17.14 13.72 1.49
CA VAL A 140 18.35 14.04 0.71
C VAL A 140 19.60 13.99 1.59
N MET A 141 19.58 14.67 2.76
CA MET A 141 20.69 14.68 3.70
C MET A 141 21.02 13.27 4.20
N GLN A 142 20.00 12.53 4.64
CA GLN A 142 20.16 11.14 5.06
C GLN A 142 20.78 10.24 3.98
N TYR A 143 20.41 10.47 2.73
CA TYR A 143 20.99 9.73 1.60
C TYR A 143 22.46 10.09 1.38
N GLN A 144 22.81 11.36 1.44
CA GLN A 144 24.19 11.86 1.28
C GLN A 144 25.10 11.34 2.41
N GLU A 145 24.61 11.33 3.63
CA GLU A 145 25.33 10.81 4.80
C GLU A 145 25.43 9.27 4.81
N GLY A 146 24.81 8.58 3.86
CA GLY A 146 24.82 7.12 3.80
C GLY A 146 24.06 6.46 4.94
N TYR A 147 23.01 7.09 5.45
CA TYR A 147 22.20 6.64 6.58
C TYR A 147 21.65 5.22 6.34
N THR A 148 22.11 4.27 7.17
CA THR A 148 21.88 2.83 6.99
C THR A 148 20.38 2.45 6.86
N PRO A 149 19.44 2.97 7.67
CA PRO A 149 18.02 2.61 7.54
C PRO A 149 17.41 2.93 6.17
N ILE A 150 17.81 4.02 5.52
CA ILE A 150 17.35 4.35 4.17
C ILE A 150 17.87 3.32 3.14
N ARG A 151 19.12 2.88 3.30
CA ARG A 151 19.70 1.86 2.42
C ARG A 151 18.96 0.53 2.55
N VAL A 152 18.65 0.12 3.79
CA VAL A 152 17.86 -1.09 4.06
C VAL A 152 16.45 -0.98 3.46
N ARG A 153 15.76 0.16 3.67
CA ARG A 153 14.44 0.41 3.06
C ARG A 153 14.50 0.27 1.53
N ASN A 154 15.48 0.90 0.89
CA ASN A 154 15.62 0.88 -0.57
C ASN A 154 15.93 -0.51 -1.11
N ALA A 155 16.61 -1.36 -0.35
CA ALA A 155 16.84 -2.77 -0.70
C ALA A 155 15.57 -3.62 -0.52
N LEU A 156 14.73 -3.31 0.45
CA LEU A 156 13.49 -4.06 0.73
C LEU A 156 12.34 -3.74 -0.23
N VAL A 157 12.27 -2.49 -0.74
CA VAL A 157 11.18 -2.06 -1.65
C VAL A 157 11.04 -2.94 -2.89
N PRO A 158 12.10 -3.28 -3.66
CA PRO A 158 11.96 -4.16 -4.83
C PRO A 158 11.50 -5.57 -4.44
N VAL A 159 11.95 -6.10 -3.30
CA VAL A 159 11.52 -7.41 -2.81
C VAL A 159 10.02 -7.40 -2.47
N ALA A 160 9.57 -6.36 -1.77
CA ALA A 160 8.15 -6.17 -1.45
C ALA A 160 7.28 -6.03 -2.71
N ASN A 161 7.75 -5.30 -3.73
CA ASN A 161 7.05 -5.13 -5.00
C ASN A 161 6.90 -6.46 -5.76
N ILE A 162 7.96 -7.27 -5.81
CA ILE A 162 7.92 -8.61 -6.42
C ILE A 162 6.95 -9.50 -5.64
N GLY A 163 7.03 -9.52 -4.32
CA GLY A 163 6.12 -10.29 -3.47
C GLY A 163 4.66 -9.92 -3.68
N SER A 164 4.36 -8.62 -3.76
CA SER A 164 3.00 -8.12 -4.03
C SER A 164 2.50 -8.49 -5.43
N ALA A 165 3.39 -8.47 -6.44
CA ALA A 165 3.03 -8.84 -7.80
C ALA A 165 2.75 -10.34 -7.95
N VAL A 166 3.47 -11.20 -7.23
CA VAL A 166 3.34 -12.67 -7.30
C VAL A 166 2.21 -13.17 -6.39
N SER A 167 1.91 -12.48 -5.30
CA SER A 167 0.91 -12.88 -4.30
C SER A 167 -0.46 -13.28 -4.88
N PRO A 168 -1.08 -12.54 -5.82
CA PRO A 168 -2.38 -12.93 -6.39
C PRO A 168 -2.35 -14.29 -7.10
N TYR A 169 -1.23 -14.62 -7.75
CA TYR A 169 -1.06 -15.89 -8.46
C TYR A 169 -0.90 -17.07 -7.49
N LEU A 170 -0.25 -16.85 -6.34
CA LEU A 170 -0.11 -17.87 -5.29
C LEU A 170 -1.43 -18.15 -4.57
N VAL A 171 -2.34 -17.19 -4.50
CA VAL A 171 -3.68 -17.37 -3.90
C VAL A 171 -4.62 -18.13 -4.84
N LEU A 172 -4.39 -18.07 -6.17
CA LEU A 172 -5.22 -18.76 -7.17
C LEU A 172 -4.77 -20.20 -7.45
N LEU A 173 -3.62 -20.64 -6.96
CA LEU A 173 -3.12 -22.02 -7.04
C LEU A 173 -3.53 -22.85 -5.84
#